data_8b1f0b294458b021755926bfb86cf15a
#
_entry.id   8b1f0b294458b021755926bfb86cf15a
#
_cell.length_a   1.000
_cell.length_b   1.000
_cell.length_c   1.000
_cell.angle_alpha   90.00
_cell.angle_beta   90.00
_cell.angle_gamma   90.00
#
_symmetry.space_group_name_H-M   'P 1'
#
loop_
_entity.id
_entity.type
_entity.pdbx_description
1 polymer ?
#
loop_
_entity_poly.entity_id
_entity_poly.type
_entity_poly.pdbx_seq_one_letter_code
_entity_poly.pdbx_strand_id
1 'polypeptide(L)'
;MTYSNPATQGKKITIIFGVVLSVLVLLTINPVIDNDFWFLLKGGDYVMANGIPHTEPFTMHQGWNFVMQQWLSSVIFALIYNTFGVMGMVVTMSIISLITTLIIYKICLYVTNNNTLISFIIGCVYVIINTFSCVTRPKIFTALIFAVELYYLEKFIKEQKTRYLIALPILSVLEINLHASMWWMIIVLMLPYVADSISIPKLKVKGENKKI
;
A
#
# COMPACT_ATOMS: atom_id res chain seq x y z
N MET A 1 35.90 25.49 -9.88
CA MET A 1 34.51 25.29 -9.43
C MET A 1 33.81 24.41 -10.43
N THR A 2 33.64 23.13 -10.14
CA THR A 2 32.93 22.18 -11.02
C THR A 2 31.43 22.44 -10.95
N TYR A 3 30.89 23.06 -11.98
CA TYR A 3 29.44 23.22 -12.13
C TYR A 3 28.80 21.84 -12.28
N SER A 4 28.09 21.37 -11.27
CA SER A 4 27.32 20.13 -11.33
C SER A 4 26.14 20.31 -12.26
N ASN A 5 25.96 19.39 -13.19
CA ASN A 5 24.83 19.39 -14.14
C ASN A 5 23.48 19.43 -13.36
N PRO A 6 22.56 20.36 -13.71
CA PRO A 6 21.25 20.50 -13.00
C PRO A 6 20.46 19.20 -12.88
N ALA A 7 20.51 18.32 -13.87
CA ALA A 7 19.86 17.00 -13.85
C ALA A 7 20.48 16.06 -12.78
N THR A 8 21.78 16.16 -12.56
CA THR A 8 22.49 15.38 -11.54
C THR A 8 22.17 15.91 -10.14
N GLN A 9 22.03 17.22 -9.99
CA GLN A 9 21.67 17.87 -8.73
C GLN A 9 20.23 17.49 -8.31
N GLY A 10 19.27 17.48 -9.24
CA GLY A 10 17.89 17.06 -8.97
C GLY A 10 17.80 15.60 -8.49
N LYS A 11 18.53 14.69 -9.12
CA LYS A 11 18.60 13.29 -8.69
C LYS A 11 19.18 13.13 -7.28
N LYS A 12 20.21 13.88 -6.92
CA LYS A 12 20.81 13.85 -5.57
C LYS A 12 19.80 14.32 -4.51
N ILE A 13 19.07 15.40 -4.75
CA ILE A 13 18.04 15.91 -3.83
C ILE A 13 16.93 14.88 -3.64
N THR A 14 16.45 14.23 -4.72
CA THR A 14 15.44 13.16 -4.63
C THR A 14 15.90 12.02 -3.72
N ILE A 15 17.15 11.59 -3.86
CA ILE A 15 17.71 10.52 -3.02
C ILE A 15 17.81 10.97 -1.56
N ILE A 16 18.32 12.18 -1.30
CA ILE A 16 18.43 12.72 0.05
C ILE A 16 17.07 12.77 0.74
N PHE A 17 16.03 13.27 0.07
CA PHE A 17 14.68 13.31 0.63
C PHE A 17 14.10 11.90 0.88
N GLY A 18 14.36 10.95 -0.02
CA GLY A 18 14.00 9.55 0.22
C GLY A 18 14.68 8.95 1.45
N VAL A 19 15.97 9.23 1.65
CA VAL A 19 16.70 8.80 2.85
C VAL A 19 16.15 9.48 4.11
N VAL A 20 15.87 10.78 4.06
CA VAL A 20 15.27 11.49 5.20
C VAL A 20 13.91 10.91 5.57
N LEU A 21 13.04 10.63 4.60
CA LEU A 21 11.76 9.97 4.84
C LEU A 21 11.95 8.58 5.46
N SER A 22 12.94 7.82 4.99
CA SER A 22 13.25 6.50 5.55
C SER A 22 13.65 6.59 7.02
N VAL A 23 14.51 7.55 7.35
CA VAL A 23 14.93 7.80 8.74
C VAL A 23 13.74 8.25 9.59
N LEU A 24 12.89 9.14 9.08
CA LEU A 24 11.68 9.57 9.78
C LEU A 24 10.75 8.39 10.08
N VAL A 25 10.51 7.51 9.12
CA VAL A 25 9.70 6.29 9.34
C VAL A 25 10.29 5.44 10.46
N LEU A 26 11.60 5.15 10.40
CA LEU A 26 12.25 4.29 11.39
C LEU A 26 12.29 4.91 12.80
N LEU A 27 12.31 6.24 12.91
CA LEU A 27 12.33 6.94 14.20
C LEU A 27 10.94 7.17 14.78
N THR A 28 9.92 7.33 13.94
CA THR A 28 8.58 7.76 14.40
C THR A 28 7.56 6.63 14.43
N ILE A 29 7.70 5.62 13.57
CA ILE A 29 6.76 4.50 13.54
C ILE A 29 7.08 3.54 14.68
N ASN A 30 6.16 3.48 15.63
CA ASN A 30 6.18 2.54 16.75
C ASN A 30 4.93 1.66 16.64
N PRO A 31 5.03 0.48 16.00
CA PRO A 31 3.88 -0.38 15.82
C PRO A 31 3.31 -0.85 17.15
N VAL A 32 2.03 -0.62 17.36
CA VAL A 32 1.32 -1.05 18.54
C VAL A 32 0.71 -2.43 18.29
N ILE A 33 0.93 -3.36 19.23
CA ILE A 33 0.21 -4.64 19.24
C ILE A 33 -1.21 -4.36 19.71
N ASP A 34 -2.16 -4.55 18.81
CA ASP A 34 -3.59 -4.37 19.05
C ASP A 34 -4.20 -5.62 19.70
N ASN A 35 -5.30 -5.45 20.42
CA ASN A 35 -6.03 -6.58 21.03
C ASN A 35 -6.50 -7.60 19.99
N ASP A 36 -6.91 -7.15 18.80
CA ASP A 36 -7.33 -8.04 17.71
C ASP A 36 -6.18 -8.89 17.15
N PHE A 37 -4.93 -8.49 17.40
CA PHE A 37 -3.76 -9.25 16.97
C PHE A 37 -3.76 -10.69 17.54
N TRP A 38 -4.18 -10.87 18.78
CA TRP A 38 -4.19 -12.19 19.42
C TRP A 38 -5.21 -13.13 18.76
N PHE A 39 -6.33 -12.58 18.32
CA PHE A 39 -7.31 -13.33 17.55
C PHE A 39 -6.73 -13.70 16.15
N LEU A 40 -6.07 -12.76 15.49
CA LEU A 40 -5.41 -13.02 14.20
C LEU A 40 -4.32 -14.10 14.33
N LEU A 41 -3.52 -14.03 15.41
CA LEU A 41 -2.49 -15.02 15.70
C LEU A 41 -3.08 -16.42 15.85
N LYS A 42 -4.12 -16.56 16.68
CA LYS A 42 -4.82 -17.83 16.88
C LYS A 42 -5.50 -18.34 15.60
N GLY A 43 -6.07 -17.44 14.81
CA GLY A 43 -6.62 -17.76 13.50
C GLY A 43 -5.55 -18.30 12.54
N GLY A 44 -4.38 -17.68 12.52
CA GLY A 44 -3.25 -18.15 11.71
C GLY A 44 -2.73 -19.52 12.14
N ASP A 45 -2.55 -19.74 13.44
CA ASP A 45 -2.17 -21.05 14.00
C ASP A 45 -3.19 -22.14 13.59
N TYR A 46 -4.48 -21.83 13.67
CA TYR A 46 -5.55 -22.74 13.29
C TYR A 46 -5.49 -23.09 11.80
N VAL A 47 -5.33 -22.07 10.93
CA VAL A 47 -5.26 -22.30 9.45
C VAL A 47 -4.06 -23.14 9.09
N MET A 48 -2.92 -22.91 9.73
CA MET A 48 -1.71 -23.73 9.48
C MET A 48 -1.89 -25.19 9.88
N ALA A 49 -2.65 -25.46 10.93
CA ALA A 49 -2.88 -26.82 11.42
C ALA A 49 -4.03 -27.54 10.73
N ASN A 50 -5.11 -26.84 10.36
CA ASN A 50 -6.39 -27.44 9.96
C ASN A 50 -6.90 -26.97 8.57
N GLY A 51 -6.26 -25.99 7.96
CA GLY A 51 -6.77 -25.32 6.77
C GLY A 51 -7.76 -24.19 7.08
N ILE A 52 -8.29 -23.55 6.04
CA ILE A 52 -9.23 -22.43 6.17
C ILE A 52 -10.57 -22.94 6.70
N PRO A 53 -11.07 -22.42 7.87
CA PRO A 53 -12.33 -22.89 8.44
C PRO A 53 -13.54 -22.39 7.63
N HIS A 54 -14.52 -23.26 7.42
CA HIS A 54 -15.82 -22.93 6.87
C HIS A 54 -16.93 -22.88 7.93
N THR A 55 -16.64 -23.40 9.13
CA THR A 55 -17.48 -23.31 10.32
C THR A 55 -16.71 -22.63 11.42
N GLU A 56 -17.41 -21.91 12.30
CA GLU A 56 -16.82 -21.13 13.40
C GLU A 56 -16.08 -22.04 14.40
N PRO A 57 -14.74 -21.95 14.51
CA PRO A 57 -13.97 -22.85 15.37
C PRO A 57 -13.65 -22.26 16.74
N PHE A 58 -13.95 -20.97 17.01
CA PHE A 58 -13.46 -20.25 18.19
C PHE A 58 -14.55 -19.98 19.23
N THR A 59 -15.81 -20.26 18.92
CA THR A 59 -16.92 -20.08 19.85
C THR A 59 -17.49 -21.41 20.34
N MET A 60 -18.31 -21.36 21.40
CA MET A 60 -19.03 -22.53 21.90
C MET A 60 -20.18 -22.98 20.98
N HIS A 61 -20.54 -22.19 20.00
CA HIS A 61 -21.62 -22.50 19.05
C HIS A 61 -21.11 -23.39 17.92
N GLN A 62 -21.78 -24.51 17.70
CA GLN A 62 -21.41 -25.47 16.65
C GLN A 62 -22.20 -25.23 15.37
N GLY A 63 -21.53 -25.44 14.22
CA GLY A 63 -22.19 -25.46 12.91
C GLY A 63 -22.50 -24.09 12.29
N TRP A 64 -22.08 -23.00 12.88
CA TRP A 64 -22.26 -21.68 12.27
C TRP A 64 -21.29 -21.50 11.09
N ASN A 65 -21.82 -20.98 9.98
CA ASN A 65 -20.99 -20.63 8.84
C ASN A 65 -20.00 -19.54 9.22
N PHE A 66 -18.74 -19.74 8.84
CA PHE A 66 -17.65 -18.81 9.11
C PHE A 66 -16.88 -18.45 7.84
N VAL A 67 -16.60 -17.17 7.65
CA VAL A 67 -15.74 -16.68 6.57
C VAL A 67 -14.58 -15.94 7.18
N MET A 68 -13.40 -16.51 7.10
CA MET A 68 -12.17 -15.89 7.60
C MET A 68 -11.63 -14.89 6.59
N GLN A 69 -12.09 -13.64 6.66
CA GLN A 69 -11.84 -12.56 5.69
C GLN A 69 -10.37 -12.13 5.56
N GLN A 70 -9.50 -12.56 6.47
CA GLN A 70 -8.10 -12.12 6.57
C GLN A 70 -7.17 -13.31 6.87
N TRP A 71 -7.52 -14.49 6.33
CA TRP A 71 -6.81 -15.72 6.64
C TRP A 71 -5.32 -15.66 6.32
N LEU A 72 -4.95 -15.04 5.17
CA LEU A 72 -3.56 -14.94 4.74
C LEU A 72 -2.75 -14.01 5.64
N SER A 73 -3.32 -12.87 6.06
CA SER A 73 -2.68 -11.99 7.06
C SER A 73 -2.50 -12.69 8.39
N SER A 74 -3.48 -13.46 8.82
CA SER A 74 -3.41 -14.24 10.06
C SER A 74 -2.26 -15.25 10.02
N VAL A 75 -2.12 -15.99 8.92
CA VAL A 75 -1.02 -16.94 8.71
C VAL A 75 0.34 -16.24 8.70
N ILE A 76 0.45 -15.10 7.97
CA ILE A 76 1.70 -14.32 7.93
C ILE A 76 2.08 -13.83 9.33
N PHE A 77 1.13 -13.30 10.09
CA PHE A 77 1.38 -12.82 11.45
C PHE A 77 1.76 -13.95 12.40
N ALA A 78 1.09 -15.10 12.31
CA ALA A 78 1.43 -16.28 13.10
C ALA A 78 2.85 -16.79 12.80
N LEU A 79 3.22 -16.90 11.52
CA LEU A 79 4.57 -17.31 11.12
C LEU A 79 5.64 -16.37 11.67
N ILE A 80 5.44 -15.05 11.54
CA ILE A 80 6.40 -14.05 12.02
C ILE A 80 6.50 -14.08 13.55
N TYR A 81 5.34 -14.09 14.23
CA TYR A 81 5.31 -14.06 15.69
C TYR A 81 5.88 -15.34 16.30
N ASN A 82 5.53 -16.51 15.79
CA ASN A 82 6.01 -17.79 16.29
C ASN A 82 7.52 -17.98 16.05
N THR A 83 8.10 -17.30 15.05
CA THR A 83 9.53 -17.40 14.74
C THR A 83 10.36 -16.32 15.45
N PHE A 84 9.88 -15.08 15.46
CA PHE A 84 10.66 -13.91 15.89
C PHE A 84 10.00 -13.12 17.02
N GLY A 85 8.85 -13.56 17.54
CA GLY A 85 8.12 -12.89 18.61
C GLY A 85 7.66 -11.48 18.27
N VAL A 86 7.47 -10.68 19.31
CA VAL A 86 7.05 -9.28 19.22
C VAL A 86 8.00 -8.45 18.35
N MET A 87 9.31 -8.69 18.50
CA MET A 87 10.31 -7.92 17.73
C MET A 87 10.17 -8.17 16.23
N GLY A 88 9.90 -9.42 15.82
CA GLY A 88 9.62 -9.75 14.41
C GLY A 88 8.41 -8.98 13.87
N MET A 89 7.35 -8.84 14.66
CA MET A 89 6.18 -8.05 14.28
C MET A 89 6.52 -6.57 14.12
N VAL A 90 7.22 -5.97 15.08
CA VAL A 90 7.65 -4.56 15.03
C VAL A 90 8.49 -4.29 13.78
N VAL A 91 9.49 -5.12 13.53
CA VAL A 91 10.37 -4.99 12.35
C VAL A 91 9.58 -5.12 11.05
N THR A 92 8.70 -6.11 10.95
CA THR A 92 7.88 -6.33 9.74
C THR A 92 6.98 -5.14 9.46
N MET A 93 6.26 -4.64 10.47
CA MET A 93 5.39 -3.46 10.33
C MET A 93 6.18 -2.22 9.91
N SER A 94 7.36 -2.01 10.49
CA SER A 94 8.24 -0.89 10.12
C SER A 94 8.74 -0.99 8.69
N ILE A 95 9.10 -2.19 8.23
CA ILE A 95 9.53 -2.43 6.85
C ILE A 95 8.38 -2.16 5.87
N ILE A 96 7.18 -2.68 6.13
CA ILE A 96 6.01 -2.45 5.26
C ILE A 96 5.68 -0.96 5.21
N SER A 97 5.68 -0.27 6.34
CA SER A 97 5.47 1.18 6.43
C SER A 97 6.51 1.97 5.63
N LEU A 98 7.78 1.56 5.72
CA LEU A 98 8.87 2.16 4.97
C LEU A 98 8.67 2.00 3.46
N ILE A 99 8.41 0.77 3.01
CA ILE A 99 8.16 0.49 1.59
C ILE A 99 6.98 1.31 1.07
N THR A 100 5.88 1.34 1.81
CA THR A 100 4.68 2.10 1.45
C THR A 100 4.99 3.59 1.34
N THR A 101 5.70 4.17 2.30
CA THR A 101 6.13 5.58 2.28
C THR A 101 6.96 5.90 1.04
N LEU A 102 7.93 5.04 0.70
CA LEU A 102 8.79 5.24 -0.47
C LEU A 102 8.01 5.11 -1.79
N ILE A 103 7.01 4.22 -1.85
CA ILE A 103 6.12 4.12 -3.01
C ILE A 103 5.30 5.40 -3.15
N ILE A 104 4.70 5.91 -2.07
CA ILE A 104 3.93 7.16 -2.08
C ILE A 104 4.82 8.33 -2.51
N TYR A 105 6.03 8.46 -1.96
CA TYR A 105 6.99 9.46 -2.39
C TYR A 105 7.27 9.39 -3.90
N LYS A 106 7.45 8.16 -4.41
CA LYS A 106 7.68 7.92 -5.83
C LYS A 106 6.46 8.26 -6.70
N ILE A 107 5.24 7.97 -6.24
CA ILE A 107 4.00 8.40 -6.92
C ILE A 107 3.96 9.92 -6.99
N CYS A 108 4.22 10.61 -5.88
CA CYS A 108 4.23 12.07 -5.82
C CYS A 108 5.25 12.67 -6.80
N LEU A 109 6.47 12.15 -6.85
CA LEU A 109 7.47 12.56 -7.85
C LEU A 109 6.95 12.38 -9.29
N TYR A 110 6.25 11.29 -9.52
CA TYR A 110 5.74 10.95 -10.83
C TYR A 110 4.61 11.90 -11.27
N VAL A 111 3.68 12.19 -10.37
CA VAL A 111 2.53 13.08 -10.62
C VAL A 111 2.96 14.56 -10.70
N THR A 112 3.90 14.99 -9.86
CA THR A 112 4.36 16.40 -9.80
C THR A 112 5.47 16.74 -10.79
N ASN A 113 5.73 15.86 -11.78
CA ASN A 113 6.83 16.05 -12.74
C ASN A 113 8.20 16.28 -12.09
N ASN A 114 8.51 15.45 -11.08
CA ASN A 114 9.74 15.48 -10.28
C ASN A 114 9.91 16.74 -9.40
N ASN A 115 8.84 17.37 -8.96
CA ASN A 115 8.92 18.37 -7.91
C ASN A 115 9.24 17.70 -6.56
N THR A 116 10.53 17.67 -6.24
CA THR A 116 11.05 16.94 -5.07
C THR A 116 10.55 17.53 -3.74
N LEU A 117 10.36 18.85 -3.67
CA LEU A 117 9.90 19.51 -2.44
C LEU A 117 8.44 19.15 -2.12
N ILE A 118 7.54 19.28 -3.10
CA ILE A 118 6.12 18.92 -2.92
C ILE A 118 6.01 17.44 -2.56
N SER A 119 6.73 16.57 -3.29
CA SER A 119 6.72 15.14 -3.04
C SER A 119 7.22 14.77 -1.64
N PHE A 120 8.25 15.47 -1.16
CA PHE A 120 8.77 15.30 0.19
C PHE A 120 7.76 15.72 1.26
N ILE A 121 7.12 16.89 1.09
CA ILE A 121 6.10 17.39 2.02
C ILE A 121 4.94 16.38 2.13
N ILE A 122 4.43 15.88 1.00
CA ILE A 122 3.36 14.86 0.99
C ILE A 122 3.84 13.56 1.67
N GLY A 123 5.09 13.14 1.41
CA GLY A 123 5.72 12.03 2.11
C GLY A 123 5.76 12.20 3.63
N CYS A 124 6.12 13.40 4.11
CA CYS A 124 6.12 13.70 5.54
C CYS A 124 4.69 13.65 6.13
N VAL A 125 3.69 14.19 5.42
CA VAL A 125 2.29 14.10 5.85
C VAL A 125 1.85 12.63 5.97
N TYR A 126 2.21 11.81 5.00
CA TYR A 126 1.92 10.37 5.07
C TYR A 126 2.60 9.70 6.27
N VAL A 127 3.88 10.00 6.54
CA VAL A 127 4.59 9.46 7.72
C VAL A 127 3.86 9.82 9.01
N ILE A 128 3.43 11.09 9.16
CA ILE A 128 2.67 11.54 10.33
C ILE A 128 1.36 10.75 10.48
N ILE A 129 0.57 10.61 9.41
CA ILE A 129 -0.68 9.84 9.44
C ILE A 129 -0.40 8.38 9.79
N ASN A 130 0.64 7.79 9.20
CA ASN A 130 1.00 6.39 9.42
C ASN A 130 1.48 6.13 10.85
N THR A 131 2.16 7.10 11.49
CA THR A 131 2.59 7.00 12.90
C THR A 131 1.40 6.73 13.83
N PHE A 132 0.26 7.38 13.60
CA PHE A 132 -0.96 7.17 14.40
C PHE A 132 -1.78 5.94 13.97
N SER A 133 -1.51 5.40 12.78
CA SER A 133 -2.32 4.34 12.19
C SER A 133 -1.62 2.97 12.19
N CYS A 134 -0.33 2.91 12.53
CA CYS A 134 0.47 1.70 12.47
C CYS A 134 0.16 0.80 13.67
N VAL A 135 -0.77 -0.12 13.47
CA VAL A 135 -1.13 -1.17 14.42
C VAL A 135 -1.02 -2.53 13.73
N THR A 136 -0.84 -3.60 14.51
CA THR A 136 -0.69 -4.98 14.00
C THR A 136 -2.03 -5.52 13.48
N ARG A 137 -2.51 -4.92 12.38
CA ARG A 137 -3.75 -5.29 11.69
C ARG A 137 -3.51 -5.49 10.20
N PRO A 138 -4.36 -6.26 9.50
CA PRO A 138 -4.28 -6.48 8.06
C PRO A 138 -4.27 -5.20 7.22
N LYS A 139 -4.81 -4.09 7.73
CA LYS A 139 -4.83 -2.79 7.05
C LYS A 139 -3.46 -2.27 6.59
N ILE A 140 -2.36 -2.77 7.18
CA ILE A 140 -1.02 -2.37 6.74
C ILE A 140 -0.70 -2.94 5.35
N PHE A 141 -1.15 -4.15 5.06
CA PHE A 141 -1.04 -4.74 3.72
C PHE A 141 -1.92 -4.00 2.73
N THR A 142 -3.14 -3.61 3.14
CA THR A 142 -4.05 -2.78 2.33
C THR A 142 -3.38 -1.47 1.92
N ALA A 143 -2.74 -0.75 2.84
CA ALA A 143 -2.03 0.49 2.53
C ALA A 143 -0.93 0.28 1.49
N LEU A 144 -0.17 -0.81 1.61
CA LEU A 144 0.86 -1.17 0.63
C LEU A 144 0.25 -1.51 -0.74
N ILE A 145 -0.79 -2.34 -0.77
CA ILE A 145 -1.47 -2.76 -2.01
C ILE A 145 -2.05 -1.54 -2.73
N PHE A 146 -2.73 -0.64 -2.03
CA PHE A 146 -3.30 0.57 -2.62
C PHE A 146 -2.22 1.53 -3.14
N ALA A 147 -1.10 1.66 -2.43
CA ALA A 147 0.03 2.44 -2.93
C ALA A 147 0.62 1.83 -4.22
N VAL A 148 0.76 0.51 -4.29
CA VAL A 148 1.23 -0.19 -5.48
C VAL A 148 0.23 -0.06 -6.63
N GLU A 149 -1.06 -0.18 -6.36
CA GLU A 149 -2.15 0.01 -7.33
C GLU A 149 -2.09 1.41 -7.95
N LEU A 150 -2.09 2.46 -7.12
CA LEU A 150 -1.97 3.84 -7.59
C LEU A 150 -0.71 4.07 -8.41
N TYR A 151 0.42 3.49 -8.00
CA TYR A 151 1.66 3.59 -8.75
C TYR A 151 1.56 3.01 -10.17
N TYR A 152 0.90 1.86 -10.31
CA TYR A 152 0.72 1.24 -11.62
C TYR A 152 -0.33 1.95 -12.47
N LEU A 153 -1.40 2.48 -11.87
CA LEU A 153 -2.38 3.32 -12.57
C LEU A 153 -1.75 4.60 -13.11
N GLU A 154 -0.96 5.31 -12.29
CA GLU A 154 -0.23 6.50 -12.74
C GLU A 154 0.76 6.18 -13.86
N LYS A 155 1.46 5.06 -13.76
CA LYS A 155 2.33 4.59 -14.85
C LYS A 155 1.56 4.30 -16.12
N PHE A 156 0.40 3.65 -16.00
CA PHE A 156 -0.44 3.37 -17.16
C PHE A 156 -0.88 4.66 -17.85
N ILE A 157 -1.37 5.64 -17.09
CA ILE A 157 -1.80 6.93 -17.67
C ILE A 157 -0.64 7.64 -18.39
N LYS A 158 0.54 7.65 -17.81
CA LYS A 158 1.67 8.40 -18.35
C LYS A 158 2.39 7.68 -19.50
N GLU A 159 2.54 6.37 -19.42
CA GLU A 159 3.29 5.58 -20.39
C GLU A 159 2.41 4.87 -21.42
N GLN A 160 1.09 4.80 -21.20
CA GLN A 160 0.09 4.13 -22.06
C GLN A 160 0.41 2.66 -22.36
N LYS A 161 1.08 1.96 -21.44
CA LYS A 161 1.47 0.55 -21.59
C LYS A 161 0.53 -0.35 -20.80
N THR A 162 -0.27 -1.14 -21.50
CA THR A 162 -1.28 -2.05 -20.90
C THR A 162 -0.69 -3.09 -19.94
N ARG A 163 0.60 -3.42 -20.05
CA ARG A 163 1.30 -4.32 -19.12
C ARG A 163 1.18 -3.90 -17.66
N TYR A 164 1.01 -2.61 -17.38
CA TYR A 164 0.86 -2.12 -16.01
C TYR A 164 -0.49 -2.50 -15.40
N LEU A 165 -1.51 -2.71 -16.22
CA LEU A 165 -2.83 -3.14 -15.77
C LEU A 165 -2.87 -4.60 -15.30
N ILE A 166 -1.87 -5.42 -15.69
CA ILE A 166 -1.75 -6.82 -15.24
C ILE A 166 -1.56 -6.90 -13.72
N ALA A 167 -0.99 -5.85 -13.11
CA ALA A 167 -0.83 -5.79 -11.65
C ALA A 167 -2.17 -5.75 -10.92
N LEU A 168 -3.20 -5.12 -11.48
CA LEU A 168 -4.49 -4.89 -10.80
C LEU A 168 -5.21 -6.18 -10.39
N PRO A 169 -5.42 -7.18 -11.27
CA PRO A 169 -6.04 -8.42 -10.84
C PRO A 169 -5.18 -9.19 -9.82
N ILE A 170 -3.85 -9.12 -9.90
CA ILE A 170 -2.96 -9.73 -8.91
C ILE A 170 -3.13 -9.07 -7.54
N LEU A 171 -3.12 -7.74 -7.49
CA LEU A 171 -3.35 -6.99 -6.26
C LEU A 171 -4.74 -7.23 -5.68
N SER A 172 -5.76 -7.36 -6.54
CA SER A 172 -7.12 -7.70 -6.14
C SER A 172 -7.20 -9.08 -5.47
N VAL A 173 -6.54 -10.09 -6.04
CA VAL A 173 -6.45 -11.43 -5.43
C VAL A 173 -5.69 -11.39 -4.10
N LEU A 174 -4.62 -10.62 -4.00
CA LEU A 174 -3.88 -10.45 -2.75
C LEU A 174 -4.74 -9.78 -1.68
N GLU A 175 -5.42 -8.68 -2.02
CA GLU A 175 -6.24 -7.92 -1.06
C GLU A 175 -7.40 -8.75 -0.51
N ILE A 176 -8.12 -9.51 -1.35
CA ILE A 176 -9.24 -10.33 -0.87
C ILE A 176 -8.80 -11.43 0.09
N ASN A 177 -7.56 -11.90 0.01
CA ASN A 177 -7.01 -12.91 0.91
C ASN A 177 -6.33 -12.30 2.15
N LEU A 178 -5.76 -11.10 2.03
CA LEU A 178 -5.11 -10.39 3.14
C LEU A 178 -6.12 -9.61 3.97
N HIS A 179 -7.09 -8.91 3.32
CA HIS A 179 -8.03 -8.03 4.00
C HIS A 179 -9.31 -7.85 3.19
N ALA A 180 -10.11 -8.89 3.04
CA ALA A 180 -11.29 -8.93 2.16
C ALA A 180 -12.28 -7.78 2.38
N SER A 181 -12.42 -7.27 3.61
CA SER A 181 -13.33 -6.16 3.93
C SER A 181 -12.99 -4.85 3.19
N MET A 182 -11.74 -4.69 2.75
CA MET A 182 -11.26 -3.51 2.01
C MET A 182 -11.12 -3.75 0.50
N TRP A 183 -11.37 -4.97 0.02
CA TRP A 183 -11.20 -5.33 -1.40
C TRP A 183 -11.95 -4.41 -2.38
N TRP A 184 -13.16 -4.00 -2.05
CA TRP A 184 -13.97 -3.12 -2.90
C TRP A 184 -13.33 -1.74 -3.13
N MET A 185 -12.44 -1.29 -2.24
CA MET A 185 -11.73 -0.02 -2.38
C MET A 185 -10.77 -0.02 -3.59
N ILE A 186 -10.28 -1.18 -4.04
CA ILE A 186 -9.52 -1.30 -5.30
C ILE A 186 -10.35 -0.74 -6.47
N ILE A 187 -11.63 -1.10 -6.54
CA ILE A 187 -12.53 -0.59 -7.59
C ILE A 187 -12.73 0.93 -7.44
N VAL A 188 -12.93 1.41 -6.19
CA VAL A 188 -13.12 2.84 -5.93
C VAL A 188 -11.90 3.66 -6.33
N LEU A 189 -10.68 3.18 -6.07
CA LEU A 189 -9.45 3.84 -6.47
C LEU A 189 -9.28 3.94 -8.00
N MET A 190 -9.88 3.03 -8.77
CA MET A 190 -9.88 3.09 -10.23
C MET A 190 -10.87 4.11 -10.80
N LEU A 191 -11.93 4.48 -10.08
CA LEU A 191 -13.00 5.33 -10.62
C LEU A 191 -12.52 6.69 -11.19
N PRO A 192 -11.61 7.44 -10.53
CA PRO A 192 -11.10 8.70 -11.10
C PRO A 192 -10.41 8.49 -12.45
N TYR A 193 -9.67 7.40 -12.61
CA TYR A 193 -8.96 7.07 -13.86
C TYR A 193 -9.92 6.70 -14.99
N VAL A 194 -10.99 5.96 -14.66
CA VAL A 194 -12.06 5.65 -15.62
C VAL A 194 -12.78 6.91 -16.03
N ALA A 195 -13.13 7.79 -15.08
CA ALA A 195 -13.80 9.05 -15.36
C ALA A 195 -12.96 9.96 -16.26
N ASP A 196 -11.64 10.04 -16.00
CA ASP A 196 -10.71 10.82 -16.81
C ASP A 196 -10.61 10.27 -18.24
N SER A 197 -10.53 8.96 -18.40
CA SER A 197 -10.49 8.30 -19.73
C SER A 197 -11.71 8.58 -20.61
N ILE A 198 -12.88 8.76 -19.98
CA ILE A 198 -14.13 9.11 -20.68
C ILE A 198 -14.17 10.61 -21.03
N SER A 199 -13.57 11.45 -20.20
CA SER A 199 -13.64 12.93 -20.33
C SER A 199 -12.63 13.50 -21.32
N ILE A 200 -11.40 12.96 -21.36
CA ILE A 200 -10.29 13.46 -22.18
C ILE A 200 -10.59 13.46 -23.71
N PRO A 201 -11.21 12.43 -24.33
CA PRO A 201 -11.50 12.45 -25.75
C PRO A 201 -12.34 13.65 -26.18
N LYS A 202 -13.33 14.04 -25.34
CA LYS A 202 -14.20 15.20 -25.63
C LYS A 202 -13.45 16.54 -25.56
N LEU A 203 -12.46 16.67 -24.69
CA LEU A 203 -11.66 17.89 -24.57
C LEU A 203 -10.63 18.03 -25.69
N LYS A 204 -10.00 16.95 -26.14
CA LYS A 204 -9.05 16.98 -27.28
C LYS A 204 -9.72 17.39 -28.58
N VAL A 205 -10.91 16.87 -28.89
CA VAL A 205 -11.65 17.24 -30.11
C VAL A 205 -12.04 18.72 -30.09
N LYS A 206 -12.28 19.31 -28.92
CA LYS A 206 -12.64 20.73 -28.78
C LYS A 206 -11.42 21.67 -28.90
N GLY A 207 -10.21 21.19 -28.62
CA GLY A 207 -8.95 21.94 -28.67
C GLY A 207 -8.27 21.97 -30.06
N GLU A 208 -8.42 20.91 -30.86
CA GLU A 208 -7.81 20.82 -32.18
C GLU A 208 -8.49 21.70 -33.23
N ASN A 209 -9.74 22.08 -33.04
CA ASN A 209 -10.47 22.98 -33.93
C ASN A 209 -10.16 24.48 -33.73
N LYS A 210 -9.12 24.83 -32.95
CA LYS A 210 -8.69 26.22 -32.74
C LYS A 210 -7.30 26.55 -33.33
N LYS A 211 -6.83 25.74 -34.27
CA LYS A 211 -5.65 26.09 -35.10
C LYS A 211 -6.03 26.06 -36.58
N ILE A 212 -6.74 27.04 -37.00
CA ILE A 212 -6.74 27.57 -38.38
C ILE A 212 -6.74 29.07 -38.27
#